data_40caf398a82f5287298ebd402b518d5c
#
_entry.id   40caf398a82f5287298ebd402b518d5c
#
_cell.length_a   1.000
_cell.length_b   1.000
_cell.length_c   1.000
_cell.angle_alpha   90.00
_cell.angle_beta   90.00
_cell.angle_gamma   90.00
#
_symmetry.space_group_name_H-M   'P 1'
#
loop_
_entity.id
_entity.type
_entity.pdbx_description
1 polymer ?
#
loop_
_entity_poly.entity_id
_entity_poly.type
_entity_poly.pdbx_seq_one_letter_code
_entity_poly.pdbx_strand_id
1 'polypeptide(L)'
;MPRMGRVVLPNYPHHVVQRGHNRQVVFAEPSDYQRYLDDLRELKTLFDVKVYAFCLMTNHVHLLLAPGDSVAGLGQLMKGLAGRTTRYRNKLEGRSGTLWESRYKSSVVQTDTYLLACSRYIELNPVRAQMVQHAQDYPWSSLHLRLNETAENHWLDEDLCFNELGKSYTERLARYTSFMEQVIPSSELQLIRGALQRGQLTGSPREIEPLKKDQCHLYRTFPPKSLQMSVIGDIRYAEHKQRRINLRP
;
A
#
# COMPACT_ATOMS: atom_id res chain seq x y z
N MET A 1 -18.22 -21.05 -12.61
CA MET A 1 -16.76 -21.21 -12.59
C MET A 1 -16.28 -21.17 -11.15
N PRO A 2 -15.44 -22.10 -10.68
CA PRO A 2 -14.85 -22.05 -9.35
C PRO A 2 -14.04 -20.75 -9.23
N ARG A 3 -14.23 -20.01 -8.13
CA ARG A 3 -13.44 -18.79 -7.87
C ARG A 3 -12.03 -19.20 -7.50
N MET A 4 -11.04 -18.71 -8.23
CA MET A 4 -9.63 -18.89 -7.85
C MET A 4 -9.41 -18.33 -6.44
N GLY A 5 -8.68 -19.09 -5.61
CA GLY A 5 -8.24 -18.64 -4.28
C GLY A 5 -7.31 -17.43 -4.43
N ARG A 6 -7.30 -16.54 -3.43
CA ARG A 6 -6.28 -15.50 -3.36
C ARG A 6 -4.94 -16.13 -3.04
N VAL A 7 -3.90 -15.65 -3.69
CA VAL A 7 -2.54 -15.94 -3.26
C VAL A 7 -2.22 -15.02 -2.09
N VAL A 8 -1.91 -15.59 -0.93
CA VAL A 8 -1.43 -14.87 0.25
C VAL A 8 -0.16 -15.55 0.70
N LEU A 9 0.92 -14.79 0.83
CA LEU A 9 2.22 -15.27 1.26
C LEU A 9 2.56 -14.68 2.64
N PRO A 10 3.06 -15.50 3.59
CA PRO A 10 3.49 -15.01 4.89
C PRO A 10 4.68 -14.07 4.72
N ASN A 11 4.71 -13.01 5.52
CA ASN A 11 5.79 -12.02 5.56
C ASN A 11 6.02 -11.24 4.23
N TYR A 12 5.13 -11.37 3.24
CA TYR A 12 5.21 -10.62 1.99
C TYR A 12 4.17 -9.48 1.96
N PRO A 13 4.53 -8.31 1.39
CA PRO A 13 3.59 -7.22 1.18
C PRO A 13 2.50 -7.60 0.16
N HIS A 14 1.31 -7.16 0.43
CA HIS A 14 0.14 -7.32 -0.44
C HIS A 14 -0.51 -5.95 -0.63
N HIS A 15 -0.67 -5.52 -1.88
CA HIS A 15 -1.53 -4.40 -2.21
C HIS A 15 -2.99 -4.89 -2.16
N VAL A 16 -3.74 -4.33 -1.25
CA VAL A 16 -5.14 -4.70 -0.97
C VAL A 16 -6.05 -3.54 -1.34
N VAL A 17 -7.15 -3.83 -2.04
CA VAL A 17 -8.18 -2.85 -2.38
C VAL A 17 -9.56 -3.40 -2.05
N GLN A 18 -10.38 -2.59 -1.39
CA GLN A 18 -11.78 -2.89 -1.14
C GLN A 18 -12.64 -1.66 -1.48
N ARG A 19 -13.73 -1.86 -2.22
CA ARG A 19 -14.60 -0.80 -2.73
C ARG A 19 -16.01 -0.92 -2.19
N GLY A 20 -16.65 0.22 -1.96
CA GLY A 20 -18.08 0.29 -1.66
C GLY A 20 -18.95 -0.28 -2.77
N HIS A 21 -20.01 -0.98 -2.39
CA HIS A 21 -20.97 -1.58 -3.33
C HIS A 21 -21.53 -0.51 -4.26
N ASN A 22 -21.55 -0.81 -5.55
CA ASN A 22 -21.99 0.13 -6.58
C ASN A 22 -21.31 1.52 -6.49
N ARG A 23 -20.04 1.53 -6.05
CA ARG A 23 -19.22 2.74 -5.82
C ARG A 23 -19.84 3.73 -4.81
N GLN A 24 -20.74 3.27 -3.96
CA GLN A 24 -21.32 4.12 -2.91
C GLN A 24 -20.23 4.69 -1.98
N VAL A 25 -20.53 5.81 -1.37
CA VAL A 25 -19.69 6.46 -0.37
C VAL A 25 -19.55 5.52 0.84
N VAL A 26 -18.32 5.28 1.25
CA VAL A 26 -17.95 4.54 2.46
C VAL A 26 -17.60 5.49 3.59
N PHE A 27 -16.91 6.58 3.25
CA PHE A 27 -16.48 7.61 4.18
C PHE A 27 -17.08 8.94 3.73
N ALA A 28 -18.03 9.47 4.50
CA ALA A 28 -18.69 10.75 4.24
C ALA A 28 -18.10 11.85 5.11
N GLU A 29 -17.84 11.55 6.39
CA GLU A 29 -17.39 12.49 7.39
C GLU A 29 -15.99 12.13 7.92
N PRO A 30 -15.21 13.10 8.43
CA PRO A 30 -13.90 12.83 9.03
C PRO A 30 -13.91 11.72 10.08
N SER A 31 -14.99 11.60 10.87
CA SER A 31 -15.17 10.57 11.88
C SER A 31 -15.24 9.15 11.29
N ASP A 32 -15.71 8.98 10.05
CA ASP A 32 -15.74 7.68 9.38
C ASP A 32 -14.33 7.19 9.08
N TYR A 33 -13.47 8.09 8.58
CA TYR A 33 -12.06 7.81 8.29
C TYR A 33 -11.29 7.50 9.57
N GLN A 34 -11.43 8.35 10.59
CA GLN A 34 -10.73 8.16 11.85
C GLN A 34 -11.08 6.80 12.47
N ARG A 35 -12.38 6.47 12.53
CA ARG A 35 -12.83 5.17 13.04
C ARG A 35 -12.23 3.99 12.26
N TYR A 36 -12.14 4.10 10.94
CA TYR A 36 -11.51 3.04 10.13
C TYR A 36 -10.02 2.89 10.45
N LEU A 37 -9.30 3.99 10.67
CA LEU A 37 -7.89 3.98 11.06
C LEU A 37 -7.70 3.40 12.47
N ASP A 38 -8.58 3.72 13.41
CA ASP A 38 -8.55 3.16 14.76
C ASP A 38 -8.79 1.63 14.72
N ASP A 39 -9.78 1.18 13.94
CA ASP A 39 -10.04 -0.23 13.71
C ASP A 39 -8.84 -0.92 13.02
N LEU A 40 -8.20 -0.27 12.05
CA LEU A 40 -7.02 -0.80 11.37
C LEU A 40 -5.84 -0.95 12.34
N ARG A 41 -5.61 0.06 13.19
CA ARG A 41 -4.56 0.06 14.21
C ARG A 41 -4.74 -1.07 15.24
N GLU A 42 -5.96 -1.27 15.72
CA GLU A 42 -6.28 -2.37 16.64
C GLU A 42 -6.10 -3.74 15.97
N LEU A 43 -6.73 -3.91 14.78
CA LEU A 43 -6.79 -5.21 14.13
C LEU A 43 -5.44 -5.65 13.55
N LYS A 44 -4.55 -4.71 13.16
CA LYS A 44 -3.18 -5.07 12.72
C LYS A 44 -2.42 -5.80 13.83
N THR A 45 -2.54 -5.32 15.05
CA THR A 45 -1.89 -5.91 16.22
C THR A 45 -2.53 -7.26 16.57
N LEU A 46 -3.87 -7.32 16.57
CA LEU A 46 -4.62 -8.53 16.91
C LEU A 46 -4.32 -9.70 15.96
N PHE A 47 -4.12 -9.44 14.67
CA PHE A 47 -3.96 -10.47 13.64
C PHE A 47 -2.54 -10.57 13.10
N ASP A 48 -1.56 -9.93 13.75
CA ASP A 48 -0.16 -9.91 13.34
C ASP A 48 0.00 -9.55 11.86
N VAL A 49 -0.49 -8.35 11.49
CA VAL A 49 -0.38 -7.81 10.12
C VAL A 49 0.33 -6.47 10.16
N LYS A 50 1.42 -6.34 9.42
CA LYS A 50 2.11 -5.07 9.22
C LYS A 50 1.36 -4.18 8.23
N VAL A 51 1.37 -2.88 8.49
CA VAL A 51 0.75 -1.85 7.64
C VAL A 51 1.84 -0.89 7.19
N TYR A 52 2.22 -0.97 5.92
CA TYR A 52 3.29 -0.15 5.34
C TYR A 52 2.78 1.14 4.71
N ALA A 53 1.64 1.10 4.03
CA ALA A 53 1.02 2.27 3.44
C ALA A 53 -0.50 2.12 3.37
N PHE A 54 -1.21 3.24 3.36
CA PHE A 54 -2.65 3.28 3.13
C PHE A 54 -3.09 4.57 2.46
N CYS A 55 -4.27 4.50 1.82
CA CYS A 55 -5.03 5.66 1.38
C CYS A 55 -6.52 5.32 1.44
N LEU A 56 -7.27 6.07 2.24
CA LEU A 56 -8.72 5.92 2.37
C LEU A 56 -9.41 6.92 1.43
N MET A 57 -9.92 6.44 0.31
CA MET A 57 -10.68 7.25 -0.64
C MET A 57 -12.16 7.24 -0.25
N THR A 58 -12.92 8.22 -0.69
CA THR A 58 -14.35 8.38 -0.35
C THR A 58 -15.16 7.07 -0.47
N ASN A 59 -14.88 6.23 -1.44
CA ASN A 59 -15.67 5.02 -1.72
C ASN A 59 -14.84 3.72 -1.81
N HIS A 60 -13.55 3.77 -1.52
CA HIS A 60 -12.68 2.59 -1.50
C HIS A 60 -11.43 2.84 -0.68
N VAL A 61 -10.74 1.77 -0.34
CA VAL A 61 -9.49 1.81 0.40
C VAL A 61 -8.38 1.13 -0.38
N HIS A 62 -7.18 1.67 -0.30
CA HIS A 62 -5.94 1.04 -0.70
C HIS A 62 -5.09 0.82 0.54
N LEU A 63 -4.59 -0.40 0.73
CA LEU A 63 -3.75 -0.78 1.85
C LEU A 63 -2.54 -1.57 1.34
N LEU A 64 -1.37 -1.35 1.90
CA LEU A 64 -0.18 -2.16 1.69
C LEU A 64 0.10 -2.90 2.99
N LEU A 65 -0.21 -4.19 3.01
CA LEU A 65 -0.26 -5.03 4.20
C LEU A 65 0.66 -6.24 4.06
N ALA A 66 1.34 -6.65 5.13
CA ALA A 66 2.05 -7.92 5.16
C ALA A 66 1.57 -8.75 6.36
N PRO A 67 0.96 -9.94 6.13
CA PRO A 67 0.70 -10.85 7.24
C PRO A 67 2.02 -11.35 7.83
N GLY A 68 2.03 -11.63 9.13
CA GLY A 68 3.12 -12.36 9.77
C GLY A 68 3.18 -13.81 9.28
N ASP A 69 3.57 -14.74 10.15
CA ASP A 69 3.71 -16.15 9.80
C ASP A 69 2.39 -16.81 9.39
N SER A 70 1.26 -16.33 9.94
CA SER A 70 -0.08 -16.83 9.58
C SER A 70 -0.68 -16.05 8.40
N VAL A 71 -0.79 -16.69 7.25
CA VAL A 71 -1.49 -16.13 6.07
C VAL A 71 -2.97 -15.80 6.34
N ALA A 72 -3.58 -16.42 7.36
CA ALA A 72 -4.97 -16.17 7.73
C ALA A 72 -5.16 -14.75 8.30
N GLY A 73 -4.13 -14.16 8.90
CA GLY A 73 -4.17 -12.83 9.52
C GLY A 73 -4.68 -11.75 8.57
N LEU A 74 -4.20 -11.73 7.32
CA LEU A 74 -4.67 -10.77 6.31
C LEU A 74 -6.18 -10.89 6.06
N GLY A 75 -6.67 -12.12 5.93
CA GLY A 75 -8.10 -12.38 5.73
C GLY A 75 -8.96 -12.00 6.92
N GLN A 76 -8.47 -12.26 8.14
CA GLN A 76 -9.15 -11.93 9.39
C GLN A 76 -9.21 -10.42 9.61
N LEU A 77 -8.11 -9.70 9.39
CA LEU A 77 -8.05 -8.24 9.44
C LEU A 77 -9.07 -7.62 8.47
N MET A 78 -9.05 -8.01 7.21
CA MET A 78 -9.97 -7.47 6.20
C MET A 78 -11.45 -7.81 6.48
N LYS A 79 -11.73 -8.99 7.04
CA LYS A 79 -13.07 -9.36 7.52
C LYS A 79 -13.51 -8.49 8.69
N GLY A 80 -12.60 -8.25 9.63
CA GLY A 80 -12.84 -7.38 10.80
C GLY A 80 -13.17 -5.95 10.38
N LEU A 81 -12.32 -5.33 9.56
CA LEU A 81 -12.51 -3.98 9.03
C LEU A 81 -13.84 -3.86 8.28
N ALA A 82 -14.09 -4.77 7.33
CA ALA A 82 -15.33 -4.75 6.54
C ALA A 82 -16.58 -4.89 7.42
N GLY A 83 -16.54 -5.77 8.40
CA GLY A 83 -17.67 -6.01 9.31
C GLY A 83 -17.94 -4.82 10.24
N ARG A 84 -16.86 -4.24 10.83
CA ARG A 84 -16.99 -3.08 11.74
C ARG A 84 -17.52 -1.85 10.98
N THR A 85 -16.94 -1.54 9.83
CA THR A 85 -17.37 -0.41 9.00
C THR A 85 -18.81 -0.57 8.52
N THR A 86 -19.20 -1.78 8.07
CA THR A 86 -20.57 -2.04 7.61
C THR A 86 -21.57 -1.83 8.74
N ARG A 87 -21.32 -2.39 9.95
CA ARG A 87 -22.23 -2.23 11.10
C ARG A 87 -22.35 -0.77 11.52
N TYR A 88 -21.24 -0.05 11.54
CA TYR A 88 -21.23 1.37 11.86
C TYR A 88 -22.05 2.19 10.88
N ARG A 89 -21.80 2.06 9.56
CA ARG A 89 -22.50 2.80 8.53
C ARG A 89 -24.00 2.42 8.48
N ASN A 90 -24.33 1.14 8.60
CA ASN A 90 -25.73 0.70 8.62
C ASN A 90 -26.47 1.28 9.82
N LYS A 91 -25.84 1.34 11.00
CA LYS A 91 -26.43 1.95 12.18
C LYS A 91 -26.64 3.47 11.99
N LEU A 92 -25.63 4.17 11.45
CA LEU A 92 -25.66 5.62 11.22
C LEU A 92 -26.75 6.02 10.22
N GLU A 93 -26.90 5.24 9.15
CA GLU A 93 -27.82 5.54 8.04
C GLU A 93 -29.19 4.83 8.16
N GLY A 94 -29.44 4.11 9.25
CA GLY A 94 -30.72 3.39 9.46
C GLY A 94 -30.99 2.33 8.40
N ARG A 95 -29.94 1.74 7.81
CA ARG A 95 -30.04 0.77 6.71
C ARG A 95 -29.52 -0.62 7.11
N SER A 96 -29.75 -1.61 6.27
CA SER A 96 -29.22 -2.97 6.36
C SER A 96 -28.51 -3.38 5.08
N GLY A 97 -27.84 -4.54 5.11
CA GLY A 97 -27.18 -5.11 3.94
C GLY A 97 -25.69 -4.78 3.84
N THR A 98 -25.11 -5.05 2.67
CA THR A 98 -23.68 -4.93 2.45
C THR A 98 -23.28 -3.50 2.13
N LEU A 99 -22.16 -3.05 2.74
CA LEU A 99 -21.49 -1.81 2.38
C LEU A 99 -20.53 -2.01 1.21
N TRP A 100 -19.88 -3.18 1.13
CA TRP A 100 -18.79 -3.45 0.22
C TRP A 100 -19.25 -4.24 -1.00
N GLU A 101 -18.71 -3.90 -2.19
CA GLU A 101 -19.07 -4.50 -3.47
C GLU A 101 -18.82 -6.01 -3.50
N SER A 102 -17.71 -6.45 -2.92
CA SER A 102 -17.29 -7.84 -2.87
C SER A 102 -16.26 -8.06 -1.79
N ARG A 103 -15.64 -9.25 -1.79
CA ARG A 103 -14.40 -9.47 -1.05
C ARG A 103 -13.32 -8.51 -1.61
N TYR A 104 -12.36 -8.08 -0.76
CA TYR A 104 -11.21 -7.30 -1.19
C TYR A 104 -10.45 -7.99 -2.34
N LYS A 105 -9.79 -7.20 -3.20
CA LYS A 105 -8.80 -7.66 -4.16
C LYS A 105 -7.43 -7.53 -3.55
N SER A 106 -6.49 -8.42 -3.89
CA SER A 106 -5.11 -8.33 -3.43
C SER A 106 -4.15 -8.83 -4.51
N SER A 107 -2.98 -8.25 -4.54
CA SER A 107 -1.82 -8.71 -5.29
C SER A 107 -0.60 -8.73 -4.37
N VAL A 108 0.20 -9.80 -4.43
CA VAL A 108 1.50 -9.83 -3.75
C VAL A 108 2.42 -8.81 -4.41
N VAL A 109 3.19 -8.07 -3.62
CA VAL A 109 4.15 -7.07 -4.12
C VAL A 109 5.56 -7.58 -3.91
N GLN A 110 6.36 -7.56 -4.98
CA GLN A 110 7.77 -7.89 -4.91
C GLN A 110 8.50 -6.81 -4.09
N THR A 111 9.28 -7.22 -3.08
CA THR A 111 9.82 -6.31 -2.06
C THR A 111 10.94 -5.41 -2.57
N ASP A 112 11.78 -5.93 -3.46
CA ASP A 112 13.05 -5.28 -3.81
C ASP A 112 12.88 -4.12 -4.81
N THR A 113 11.86 -4.20 -5.66
CA THR A 113 11.72 -3.29 -6.80
C THR A 113 10.42 -2.49 -6.76
N TYR A 114 9.34 -3.12 -6.28
CA TYR A 114 7.99 -2.56 -6.45
C TYR A 114 7.34 -2.10 -5.15
N LEU A 115 7.99 -2.25 -4.00
CA LEU A 115 7.40 -1.90 -2.72
C LEU A 115 7.21 -0.38 -2.59
N LEU A 116 8.27 0.40 -2.80
CA LEU A 116 8.19 1.87 -2.80
C LEU A 116 7.30 2.40 -3.92
N ALA A 117 7.36 1.78 -5.11
CA ALA A 117 6.49 2.12 -6.23
C ALA A 117 5.00 1.89 -5.90
N CYS A 118 4.70 0.79 -5.19
CA CYS A 118 3.34 0.49 -4.74
C CYS A 118 2.87 1.46 -3.63
N SER A 119 3.75 1.81 -2.69
CA SER A 119 3.47 2.83 -1.66
C SER A 119 3.15 4.17 -2.32
N ARG A 120 4.01 4.64 -3.25
CA ARG A 120 3.77 5.85 -4.05
C ARG A 120 2.46 5.79 -4.81
N TYR A 121 2.18 4.66 -5.48
CA TYR A 121 0.91 4.46 -6.17
C TYR A 121 -0.28 4.62 -5.23
N ILE A 122 -0.23 4.06 -4.02
CA ILE A 122 -1.31 4.15 -3.02
C ILE A 122 -1.46 5.58 -2.53
N GLU A 123 -0.39 6.25 -2.17
CA GLU A 123 -0.42 7.56 -1.54
C GLU A 123 -0.72 8.71 -2.53
N LEU A 124 -0.47 8.51 -3.83
CA LEU A 124 -0.84 9.46 -4.90
C LEU A 124 -2.27 9.26 -5.44
N ASN A 125 -3.07 8.33 -4.88
CA ASN A 125 -4.45 8.13 -5.33
C ASN A 125 -5.30 9.41 -5.26
N PRO A 126 -5.24 10.25 -4.20
CA PRO A 126 -6.05 11.47 -4.10
C PRO A 126 -5.66 12.51 -5.16
N VAL A 127 -4.38 12.63 -5.49
CA VAL A 127 -3.91 13.53 -6.55
C VAL A 127 -4.41 13.06 -7.91
N ARG A 128 -4.30 11.75 -8.20
CA ARG A 128 -4.81 11.17 -9.45
C ARG A 128 -6.34 11.24 -9.59
N ALA A 129 -7.04 11.28 -8.46
CA ALA A 129 -8.48 11.49 -8.40
C ALA A 129 -8.88 12.97 -8.37
N GLN A 130 -7.92 13.90 -8.47
CA GLN A 130 -8.11 15.34 -8.43
C GLN A 130 -8.82 15.84 -7.16
N MET A 131 -8.63 15.13 -6.04
CA MET A 131 -9.19 15.53 -4.74
C MET A 131 -8.32 16.58 -4.05
N VAL A 132 -7.01 16.52 -4.28
CA VAL A 132 -5.99 17.45 -3.77
C VAL A 132 -4.95 17.71 -4.86
N GLN A 133 -4.23 18.83 -4.77
CA GLN A 133 -3.11 19.14 -5.66
C GLN A 133 -1.84 18.40 -5.26
N HIS A 134 -1.55 18.31 -3.95
CA HIS A 134 -0.38 17.62 -3.42
C HIS A 134 -0.82 16.50 -2.50
N ALA A 135 -0.13 15.36 -2.56
CA ALA A 135 -0.48 14.16 -1.77
C ALA A 135 -0.40 14.39 -0.25
N GLN A 136 0.49 15.28 0.19
CA GLN A 136 0.65 15.68 1.59
C GLN A 136 -0.59 16.38 2.16
N ASP A 137 -1.40 17.01 1.31
CA ASP A 137 -2.59 17.75 1.72
C ASP A 137 -3.79 16.82 1.97
N TYR A 138 -3.66 15.52 1.67
CA TYR A 138 -4.71 14.55 1.90
C TYR A 138 -4.56 13.86 3.26
N PRO A 139 -5.42 14.18 4.25
CA PRO A 139 -5.21 13.76 5.63
C PRO A 139 -5.39 12.24 5.86
N TRP A 140 -6.06 11.54 4.94
CA TRP A 140 -6.43 10.13 5.09
C TRP A 140 -5.49 9.19 4.33
N SER A 141 -4.20 9.52 4.32
CA SER A 141 -3.13 8.73 3.72
C SER A 141 -1.96 8.51 4.67
N SER A 142 -1.22 7.44 4.42
CA SER A 142 0.01 7.16 5.16
C SER A 142 1.10 8.21 4.93
N LEU A 143 1.13 8.87 3.78
CA LEU A 143 2.07 9.99 3.55
C LEU A 143 1.81 11.15 4.52
N HIS A 144 0.55 11.56 4.67
CA HIS A 144 0.19 12.61 5.62
C HIS A 144 0.57 12.23 7.06
N LEU A 145 0.32 10.97 7.44
CA LEU A 145 0.71 10.48 8.76
C LEU A 145 2.23 10.54 8.95
N ARG A 146 3.03 10.08 7.98
CA ARG A 146 4.51 10.12 8.03
C ARG A 146 5.07 11.54 8.17
N LEU A 147 4.47 12.51 7.46
CA LEU A 147 4.92 13.90 7.47
C LEU A 147 4.56 14.63 8.77
N ASN A 148 3.48 14.22 9.44
CA ASN A 148 2.98 14.84 10.67
C ASN A 148 3.17 13.93 11.89
N GLU A 149 4.10 12.99 11.80
CA GLU A 149 4.30 11.98 12.82
C GLU A 149 4.89 12.58 14.10
N THR A 150 4.25 12.26 15.21
CA THR A 150 4.79 12.42 16.55
C THR A 150 5.08 11.03 17.13
N ALA A 151 5.93 10.94 18.15
CA ALA A 151 6.23 9.67 18.81
C ALA A 151 4.96 8.94 19.31
N GLU A 152 3.90 9.68 19.59
CA GLU A 152 2.60 9.15 20.08
C GLU A 152 1.73 8.59 18.94
N ASN A 153 1.92 9.06 17.72
CA ASN A 153 1.11 8.67 16.55
C ASN A 153 1.78 7.64 15.66
N HIS A 154 2.99 7.19 16.03
CA HIS A 154 3.76 6.23 15.23
C HIS A 154 3.18 4.83 15.35
N TRP A 155 2.39 4.40 14.38
CA TRP A 155 1.82 3.06 14.32
C TRP A 155 2.00 2.35 12.97
N LEU A 156 2.50 3.07 11.95
CA LEU A 156 2.89 2.45 10.69
C LEU A 156 4.13 1.59 10.89
N ASP A 157 4.15 0.46 10.21
CA ASP A 157 5.37 -0.34 10.15
C ASP A 157 6.30 0.20 9.08
N GLU A 158 7.58 0.23 9.36
CA GLU A 158 8.61 0.57 8.38
C GLU A 158 8.99 -0.66 7.58
N ASP A 159 9.03 -0.53 6.27
CA ASP A 159 9.54 -1.56 5.38
C ASP A 159 11.05 -1.40 5.13
N LEU A 160 11.69 -2.47 4.67
CA LEU A 160 13.14 -2.48 4.42
C LEU A 160 13.56 -1.44 3.37
N CYS A 161 12.75 -1.24 2.32
CA CYS A 161 13.10 -0.29 1.25
C CYS A 161 13.03 1.15 1.73
N PHE A 162 12.06 1.49 2.60
CA PHE A 162 12.00 2.79 3.24
C PHE A 162 13.19 3.00 4.18
N ASN A 163 13.57 1.97 4.96
CA ASN A 163 14.71 2.04 5.88
C ASN A 163 16.05 2.22 5.15
N GLU A 164 16.20 1.68 3.96
CA GLU A 164 17.41 1.84 3.12
C GLU A 164 17.52 3.24 2.48
N LEU A 165 16.48 4.05 2.49
CA LEU A 165 16.53 5.42 1.95
C LEU A 165 17.49 6.34 2.72
N GLY A 166 17.78 6.08 4.00
CA GLY A 166 18.67 6.93 4.76
C GLY A 166 18.99 6.40 6.15
N LYS A 167 19.99 7.01 6.80
CA LYS A 167 20.46 6.62 8.12
C LYS A 167 19.55 7.11 9.25
N SER A 168 18.86 8.24 9.05
CA SER A 168 17.91 8.81 10.01
C SER A 168 16.50 8.84 9.40
N TYR A 169 15.48 8.89 10.26
CA TYR A 169 14.09 9.05 9.81
C TYR A 169 13.90 10.29 8.94
N THR A 170 14.48 11.42 9.34
CA THR A 170 14.41 12.68 8.57
C THR A 170 15.04 12.53 7.18
N GLU A 171 16.18 11.85 7.06
CA GLU A 171 16.82 11.60 5.77
C GLU A 171 15.96 10.67 4.91
N ARG A 172 15.41 9.60 5.49
CA ARG A 172 14.50 8.67 4.80
C ARG A 172 13.26 9.40 4.28
N LEU A 173 12.66 10.22 5.11
CA LEU A 173 11.47 10.98 4.77
C LEU A 173 11.73 12.00 3.66
N ALA A 174 12.82 12.74 3.71
CA ALA A 174 13.22 13.70 2.67
C ALA A 174 13.42 13.02 1.31
N ARG A 175 14.11 11.87 1.29
CA ARG A 175 14.31 11.09 0.06
C ARG A 175 13.01 10.48 -0.46
N TYR A 176 12.16 10.00 0.44
CA TYR A 176 10.85 9.47 0.08
C TYR A 176 9.95 10.55 -0.52
N THR A 177 9.93 11.74 0.08
CA THR A 177 9.15 12.88 -0.45
C THR A 177 9.64 13.28 -1.85
N SER A 178 10.97 13.36 -2.05
CA SER A 178 11.55 13.61 -3.38
C SER A 178 11.17 12.52 -4.39
N PHE A 179 11.11 11.25 -3.97
CA PHE A 179 10.62 10.15 -4.81
C PHE A 179 9.13 10.29 -5.16
N MET A 180 8.31 10.78 -4.22
CA MET A 180 6.88 11.02 -4.45
C MET A 180 6.59 12.09 -5.50
N GLU A 181 7.49 13.08 -5.67
CA GLU A 181 7.37 14.16 -6.65
C GLU A 181 7.69 13.71 -8.10
N GLN A 182 8.34 12.57 -8.25
CA GLN A 182 8.68 12.06 -9.57
C GLN A 182 7.45 11.55 -10.30
N VAL A 183 7.41 11.77 -11.63
CA VAL A 183 6.35 11.25 -12.49
C VAL A 183 6.36 9.72 -12.44
N ILE A 184 5.20 9.13 -12.15
CA ILE A 184 5.06 7.66 -12.20
C ILE A 184 5.04 7.22 -13.68
N PRO A 185 5.95 6.34 -14.11
CA PRO A 185 5.91 5.80 -15.46
C PRO A 185 4.57 5.09 -15.74
N SER A 186 4.02 5.28 -16.93
CA SER A 186 2.76 4.64 -17.32
C SER A 186 2.82 3.12 -17.30
N SER A 187 3.99 2.53 -17.58
CA SER A 187 4.24 1.09 -17.46
C SER A 187 4.09 0.58 -16.02
N GLU A 188 4.60 1.33 -15.04
CA GLU A 188 4.47 1.02 -13.61
C GLU A 188 2.99 1.06 -13.17
N LEU A 189 2.25 2.10 -13.59
CA LEU A 189 0.81 2.20 -13.31
C LEU A 189 0.02 1.02 -13.90
N GLN A 190 0.32 0.63 -15.14
CA GLN A 190 -0.33 -0.50 -15.81
C GLN A 190 -0.02 -1.82 -15.11
N LEU A 191 1.22 -2.02 -14.69
CA LEU A 191 1.66 -3.22 -13.98
C LEU A 191 0.94 -3.36 -12.65
N ILE A 192 0.94 -2.33 -11.80
CA ILE A 192 0.27 -2.37 -10.48
C ILE A 192 -1.25 -2.60 -10.65
N ARG A 193 -1.90 -1.88 -11.55
CA ARG A 193 -3.33 -2.05 -11.82
C ARG A 193 -3.67 -3.43 -12.37
N GLY A 194 -2.87 -3.90 -13.32
CA GLY A 194 -3.05 -5.21 -13.94
C GLY A 194 -2.87 -6.36 -12.94
N ALA A 195 -1.84 -6.29 -12.10
CA ALA A 195 -1.58 -7.28 -11.06
C ALA A 195 -2.77 -7.35 -10.06
N LEU A 196 -3.27 -6.19 -9.61
CA LEU A 196 -4.40 -6.13 -8.70
C LEU A 196 -5.69 -6.68 -9.32
N GLN A 197 -5.96 -6.40 -10.60
CA GLN A 197 -7.15 -6.91 -11.29
C GLN A 197 -7.14 -8.44 -11.42
N ARG A 198 -5.98 -9.00 -11.73
CA ARG A 198 -5.79 -10.44 -11.94
C ARG A 198 -5.49 -11.22 -10.65
N GLY A 199 -5.21 -10.52 -9.53
CA GLY A 199 -4.74 -11.15 -8.29
C GLY A 199 -3.37 -11.84 -8.45
N GLN A 200 -2.50 -11.25 -9.29
CA GLN A 200 -1.17 -11.73 -9.61
C GLN A 200 -0.09 -10.96 -8.85
N LEU A 201 1.16 -11.41 -8.98
CA LEU A 201 2.31 -10.71 -8.42
C LEU A 201 2.50 -9.36 -9.12
N THR A 202 2.73 -8.30 -8.34
CA THR A 202 3.24 -7.02 -8.81
C THR A 202 4.76 -7.13 -8.86
N GLY A 203 5.31 -7.41 -10.03
CA GLY A 203 6.73 -7.67 -10.21
C GLY A 203 7.14 -7.71 -11.68
N SER A 204 8.42 -8.01 -11.97
CA SER A 204 8.95 -8.10 -13.32
C SER A 204 8.25 -9.19 -14.15
N PRO A 205 7.95 -8.94 -15.43
CA PRO A 205 7.34 -9.93 -16.32
C PRO A 205 8.14 -11.23 -16.48
N ARG A 206 9.45 -11.20 -16.24
CA ARG A 206 10.33 -12.38 -16.34
C ARG A 206 10.22 -13.32 -15.13
N GLU A 207 9.61 -12.89 -14.04
CA GLU A 207 9.45 -13.64 -12.79
C GLU A 207 8.00 -14.03 -12.48
N ILE A 208 7.08 -13.78 -13.42
CA ILE A 208 5.68 -14.22 -13.34
C ILE A 208 5.58 -15.67 -13.82
N GLU A 209 6.33 -16.57 -13.23
CA GLU A 209 5.87 -17.95 -13.18
C GLU A 209 4.73 -18.03 -12.16
N PRO A 210 3.64 -18.76 -12.47
CA PRO A 210 2.58 -18.96 -11.49
C PRO A 210 3.22 -19.63 -10.28
N LEU A 211 3.23 -18.94 -9.13
CA LEU A 211 3.69 -19.47 -7.86
C LEU A 211 2.88 -20.75 -7.57
N LYS A 212 3.47 -21.90 -7.88
CA LYS A 212 2.92 -23.20 -7.54
C LYS A 212 2.93 -23.32 -6.01
N LYS A 213 1.89 -23.91 -5.42
CA LYS A 213 1.76 -24.10 -3.97
C LYS A 213 2.99 -24.71 -3.29
N ASP A 214 3.83 -25.40 -4.03
CA ASP A 214 4.98 -26.14 -3.50
C ASP A 214 6.27 -25.32 -3.43
N GLN A 215 6.32 -24.09 -3.96
CA GLN A 215 7.50 -23.23 -3.97
C GLN A 215 7.59 -22.25 -2.78
N CYS A 216 6.66 -22.27 -1.85
CA CYS A 216 6.71 -21.46 -0.63
C CYS A 216 7.97 -21.66 0.23
N HIS A 217 8.72 -22.74 0.02
CA HIS A 217 9.97 -23.02 0.76
C HIS A 217 11.22 -22.34 0.18
N LEU A 218 11.20 -21.91 -1.09
CA LEU A 218 12.39 -21.37 -1.79
C LEU A 218 12.63 -19.88 -1.53
N TYR A 219 11.64 -19.14 -1.06
CA TYR A 219 11.74 -17.70 -0.81
C TYR A 219 12.23 -17.31 0.58
N ARG A 220 12.75 -18.27 1.36
CA ARG A 220 13.41 -18.01 2.66
C ARG A 220 14.84 -17.50 2.56
N THR A 221 15.44 -17.49 1.39
CA THR A 221 16.78 -16.98 1.17
C THR A 221 16.73 -15.64 0.44
N PHE A 222 17.41 -14.65 1.01
CA PHE A 222 17.55 -13.28 0.50
C PHE A 222 17.81 -13.24 -1.01
N PRO A 223 17.18 -12.28 -1.75
CA PRO A 223 17.43 -12.12 -3.18
C PRO A 223 18.89 -11.71 -3.44
N PRO A 224 19.44 -12.03 -4.61
CA PRO A 224 20.81 -11.67 -4.97
C PRO A 224 20.99 -10.14 -5.02
N LYS A 225 22.11 -9.66 -4.47
CA LYS A 225 22.51 -8.25 -4.34
C LYS A 225 22.51 -7.45 -5.67
N SER A 226 22.34 -8.08 -6.81
CA SER A 226 22.43 -7.48 -8.15
C SER A 226 21.19 -6.68 -8.59
N LEU A 227 20.04 -6.84 -7.92
CA LEU A 227 18.79 -6.15 -8.28
C LEU A 227 18.51 -4.89 -7.42
N GLN A 228 19.25 -4.71 -6.33
CA GLN A 228 19.12 -3.52 -5.45
C GLN A 228 19.56 -2.20 -6.12
N MET A 229 20.22 -2.26 -7.28
CA MET A 229 20.83 -1.07 -7.90
C MET A 229 19.90 -0.23 -8.78
N SER A 230 18.72 -0.70 -9.21
CA SER A 230 17.94 0.07 -10.18
C SER A 230 17.08 1.18 -9.53
N VAL A 231 16.41 0.92 -8.41
CA VAL A 231 15.59 1.95 -7.73
C VAL A 231 16.47 2.98 -7.01
N ILE A 232 17.58 2.51 -6.39
CA ILE A 232 18.58 3.41 -5.77
C ILE A 232 19.39 4.14 -6.86
N GLY A 233 19.60 3.53 -8.01
CA GLY A 233 20.24 4.13 -9.18
C GLY A 233 19.46 5.31 -9.75
N ASP A 234 18.15 5.19 -9.86
CA ASP A 234 17.29 6.27 -10.38
C ASP A 234 17.22 7.46 -9.43
N ILE A 235 17.22 7.22 -8.12
CA ILE A 235 17.31 8.30 -7.11
C ILE A 235 18.66 9.03 -7.21
N ARG A 236 19.77 8.31 -7.35
CA ARG A 236 21.11 8.91 -7.53
C ARG A 236 21.28 9.60 -8.89
N TYR A 237 20.64 9.09 -9.95
CA TYR A 237 20.69 9.71 -11.27
C TYR A 237 19.95 11.04 -11.31
N ALA A 238 18.82 11.16 -10.62
CA ALA A 238 18.08 12.42 -10.48
C ALA A 238 18.90 13.49 -9.72
N GLU A 239 19.57 13.11 -8.63
CA GLU A 239 20.46 14.02 -7.87
C GLU A 239 21.65 14.51 -8.71
N HIS A 240 22.22 13.64 -9.55
CA HIS A 240 23.35 14.01 -10.41
C HIS A 240 22.92 14.95 -11.54
N LYS A 241 21.71 14.81 -12.05
CA LYS A 241 21.16 15.68 -13.10
C LYS A 241 20.82 17.07 -12.56
N GLN A 242 20.26 17.14 -11.35
CA GLN A 242 19.93 18.41 -10.68
C GLN A 242 21.20 19.23 -10.37
N ARG A 243 22.29 18.58 -9.96
CA ARG A 243 23.59 19.24 -9.72
C ARG A 243 24.24 19.79 -11.00
N ARG A 244 24.01 19.16 -12.16
CA ARG A 244 24.54 19.65 -13.45
C ARG A 244 23.78 20.85 -14.01
N ILE A 245 22.52 21.02 -13.64
CA ILE A 245 21.71 22.18 -14.09
C ILE A 245 22.11 23.44 -13.30
N ASN A 246 22.53 23.29 -12.04
CA ASN A 246 22.93 24.41 -11.17
C ASN A 246 24.39 24.82 -11.31
N LEU A 247 25.17 24.26 -12.25
CA LEU A 247 26.60 24.55 -12.45
C LEU A 247 26.92 25.12 -13.85
N ARG A 248 25.94 25.66 -14.54
CA ARG A 248 26.21 26.46 -15.76
C ARG A 248 26.03 27.95 -15.45
N PRO A 249 27.09 28.76 -15.74
CA PRO A 249 27.05 30.20 -15.52
C PRO A 249 26.05 30.91 -16.43
#